data_e097a1457353d7bb43ca8015a31cb4db
#
_entry.id   e097a1457353d7bb43ca8015a31cb4db
#
_cell.length_a   1.000
_cell.length_b   1.000
_cell.length_c   1.000
_cell.angle_alpha   90.00
_cell.angle_beta   90.00
_cell.angle_gamma   90.00
#
_symmetry.space_group_name_H-M   'P 1'
#
loop_
_entity.id
_entity.type
_entity.pdbx_description
1 polymer ?
#
loop_
_entity_poly.entity_id
_entity_poly.type
_entity_poly.pdbx_seq_one_letter_code
_entity_poly.pdbx_strand_id
1 'polypeptide(L)'
;SRFKNIKPFKDRKNICFATGSFEHLSDHPRYSTFKKFFNTQTIHPMRKIIYDNLHELKDLINSKISDLYKDEVERLHEGDNLFQKIYARLFNAMFVKQSNYHKFDIVAEYNDAKMFVVPEEANDLPGIGFVEGMACGSAYIGLDDRMYKDIGLIPGKHYITYDGTLEDLKSKIIYYQNNNDELEAIALA
;
A
#
# COMPACT_ATOMS: atom_id res chain seq x y z
N SER A 1 -19.51 5.66 -6.87
CA SER A 1 -18.11 5.28 -6.63
C SER A 1 -17.67 4.24 -7.66
N ARG A 2 -16.41 4.32 -8.09
CA ARG A 2 -15.83 3.28 -8.97
C ARG A 2 -15.45 2.02 -8.18
N PHE A 3 -15.17 2.17 -6.89
CA PHE A 3 -14.86 1.04 -6.01
C PHE A 3 -16.15 0.34 -5.59
N LYS A 4 -16.30 -0.91 -6.01
CA LYS A 4 -17.47 -1.74 -5.77
C LYS A 4 -17.07 -3.19 -5.66
N ASN A 5 -17.81 -3.94 -4.85
CA ASN A 5 -17.75 -5.39 -4.82
C ASN A 5 -18.42 -5.94 -6.08
N ILE A 6 -17.64 -6.47 -7.04
CA ILE A 6 -18.12 -6.98 -8.33
C ILE A 6 -17.80 -8.47 -8.53
N LYS A 7 -17.08 -9.09 -7.61
CA LYS A 7 -16.68 -10.51 -7.67
C LYS A 7 -17.07 -11.21 -6.38
N PRO A 8 -17.84 -12.32 -6.43
CA PRO A 8 -18.18 -13.09 -5.24
C PRO A 8 -16.92 -13.48 -4.45
N PHE A 9 -16.98 -13.41 -3.13
CA PHE A 9 -15.83 -13.66 -2.26
C PHE A 9 -15.21 -15.04 -2.48
N LYS A 10 -16.04 -16.07 -2.66
CA LYS A 10 -15.60 -17.46 -2.92
C LYS A 10 -14.77 -17.63 -4.20
N ASP A 11 -14.97 -16.75 -5.19
CA ASP A 11 -14.29 -16.81 -6.49
C ASP A 11 -12.98 -16.02 -6.52
N ARG A 12 -12.63 -15.36 -5.39
CA ARG A 12 -11.41 -14.57 -5.23
C ARG A 12 -10.22 -15.46 -4.89
N LYS A 13 -9.04 -15.01 -5.24
CA LYS A 13 -7.78 -15.66 -4.85
C LYS A 13 -7.60 -15.56 -3.33
N ASN A 14 -7.19 -16.67 -2.74
CA ASN A 14 -6.89 -16.74 -1.31
C ASN A 14 -5.47 -16.20 -1.02
N ILE A 15 -5.26 -14.94 -1.32
CA ILE A 15 -3.99 -14.22 -1.23
C ILE A 15 -4.23 -12.82 -0.69
N CYS A 16 -3.23 -12.20 -0.08
CA CYS A 16 -3.27 -10.79 0.33
C CYS A 16 -2.76 -9.90 -0.82
N PHE A 17 -3.54 -8.90 -1.20
CA PHE A 17 -3.10 -7.87 -2.13
C PHE A 17 -2.43 -6.73 -1.35
N ALA A 18 -1.19 -6.37 -1.69
CA ALA A 18 -0.49 -5.25 -1.09
C ALA A 18 -0.26 -4.13 -2.10
N THR A 19 -0.60 -2.91 -1.73
CA THR A 19 -0.48 -1.76 -2.62
C THR A 19 0.02 -0.51 -1.89
N GLY A 20 0.50 0.44 -2.65
CA GLY A 20 1.03 1.70 -2.19
C GLY A 20 2.37 2.01 -2.85
N SER A 21 2.95 3.13 -2.49
CA SER A 21 4.30 3.50 -2.89
C SER A 21 5.09 3.93 -1.67
N PHE A 22 6.40 3.87 -1.75
CA PHE A 22 7.28 4.46 -0.75
C PHE A 22 8.38 5.25 -1.45
N GLU A 23 8.91 6.23 -0.72
CA GLU A 23 10.07 7.02 -1.13
C GLU A 23 11.11 7.03 -0.01
N HIS A 24 12.36 7.20 -0.38
CA HIS A 24 13.43 7.46 0.55
C HIS A 24 13.47 8.95 0.90
N LEU A 25 13.39 9.26 2.20
CA LEU A 25 13.53 10.63 2.66
C LEU A 25 14.93 11.15 2.34
N SER A 26 15.01 12.27 1.62
CA SER A 26 16.28 12.92 1.31
C SER A 26 17.01 13.36 2.58
N ASP A 27 18.32 13.65 2.46
CA ASP A 27 19.12 14.17 3.59
C ASP A 27 18.88 15.65 3.87
N HIS A 28 17.82 16.22 3.28
CA HIS A 28 17.46 17.60 3.55
C HIS A 28 17.10 17.81 5.03
N PRO A 29 17.59 18.88 5.68
CA PRO A 29 17.40 19.13 7.12
C PRO A 29 15.95 19.05 7.61
N ARG A 30 14.97 19.39 6.74
CA ARG A 30 13.53 19.30 7.07
C ARG A 30 13.08 17.89 7.49
N TYR A 31 13.77 16.84 7.02
CA TYR A 31 13.43 15.46 7.36
C TYR A 31 14.24 14.91 8.54
N SER A 32 15.23 15.66 9.05
CA SER A 32 16.10 15.18 10.11
C SER A 32 15.37 14.82 11.39
N THR A 33 14.42 15.67 11.79
CA THR A 33 13.58 15.44 12.98
C THR A 33 12.69 14.22 12.80
N PHE A 34 12.04 14.08 11.62
CA PHE A 34 11.19 12.93 11.30
C PHE A 34 12.00 11.62 11.35
N LYS A 35 13.14 11.57 10.63
CA LYS A 35 14.02 10.41 10.60
C LYS A 35 14.48 9.99 12.00
N LYS A 36 14.84 10.96 12.83
CA LYS A 36 15.29 10.71 14.21
C LYS A 36 14.16 10.23 15.10
N PHE A 37 12.97 10.85 14.99
CA PHE A 37 11.83 10.54 15.85
C PHE A 37 11.26 9.16 15.57
N PHE A 38 11.06 8.82 14.29
CA PHE A 38 10.48 7.56 13.86
C PHE A 38 11.54 6.47 13.57
N ASN A 39 12.82 6.77 13.70
CA ASN A 39 13.93 5.86 13.40
C ASN A 39 13.79 5.18 12.03
N THR A 40 13.40 5.94 11.01
CA THR A 40 13.14 5.43 9.65
C THR A 40 13.70 6.34 8.57
N GLN A 41 14.02 5.75 7.42
CA GLN A 41 14.47 6.48 6.23
C GLN A 41 13.36 6.69 5.19
N THR A 42 12.13 6.29 5.51
CA THR A 42 10.96 6.43 4.65
C THR A 42 9.71 6.75 5.48
N ILE A 43 8.76 7.45 4.88
CA ILE A 43 7.44 7.68 5.50
C ILE A 43 6.62 6.36 5.57
N HIS A 44 6.94 5.38 4.72
CA HIS A 44 6.18 4.14 4.61
C HIS A 44 7.06 2.90 4.90
N PRO A 45 7.48 2.70 6.17
CA PRO A 45 8.46 1.67 6.52
C PRO A 45 7.98 0.25 6.18
N MET A 46 6.72 -0.11 6.48
CA MET A 46 6.20 -1.44 6.20
C MET A 46 6.05 -1.70 4.70
N ARG A 47 5.73 -0.69 3.88
CA ARG A 47 5.71 -0.86 2.41
C ARG A 47 7.10 -1.22 1.88
N LYS A 48 8.14 -0.56 2.40
CA LYS A 48 9.53 -0.89 2.06
C LYS A 48 9.90 -2.30 2.51
N ILE A 49 9.54 -2.69 3.74
CA ILE A 49 9.81 -4.04 4.27
C ILE A 49 9.15 -5.11 3.38
N ILE A 50 7.88 -4.95 3.01
CA ILE A 50 7.19 -5.88 2.10
C ILE A 50 7.92 -5.93 0.74
N TYR A 51 8.27 -4.77 0.18
CA TYR A 51 8.96 -4.67 -1.11
C TYR A 51 10.30 -5.41 -1.11
N ASP A 52 11.10 -5.21 -0.06
CA ASP A 52 12.43 -5.84 0.07
C ASP A 52 12.35 -7.36 0.27
N ASN A 53 11.23 -7.88 0.79
CA ASN A 53 11.04 -9.31 1.11
C ASN A 53 10.08 -10.02 0.14
N LEU A 54 9.77 -9.46 -1.03
CA LEU A 54 8.79 -10.01 -1.98
C LEU A 54 9.11 -11.46 -2.40
N HIS A 55 10.37 -11.84 -2.46
CA HIS A 55 10.79 -13.20 -2.82
C HIS A 55 10.33 -14.26 -1.81
N GLU A 56 10.24 -13.90 -0.51
CA GLU A 56 9.73 -14.76 0.55
C GLU A 56 8.19 -14.75 0.63
N LEU A 57 7.57 -13.69 0.16
CA LEU A 57 6.15 -13.42 0.31
C LEU A 57 5.30 -13.83 -0.91
N LYS A 58 5.91 -14.34 -1.97
CA LYS A 58 5.26 -14.61 -3.28
C LYS A 58 4.01 -15.48 -3.22
N ASP A 59 3.94 -16.40 -2.25
CA ASP A 59 2.81 -17.32 -2.08
C ASP A 59 1.73 -16.76 -1.12
N LEU A 60 2.03 -15.65 -0.43
CA LEU A 60 1.16 -14.98 0.53
C LEU A 60 0.64 -13.64 0.02
N ILE A 61 1.48 -12.90 -0.71
CA ILE A 61 1.21 -11.51 -1.09
C ILE A 61 1.37 -11.31 -2.60
N ASN A 62 0.31 -10.83 -3.26
CA ASN A 62 0.39 -10.20 -4.57
C ASN A 62 0.67 -8.71 -4.38
N SER A 63 1.89 -8.25 -4.64
CA SER A 63 2.29 -6.88 -4.37
C SER A 63 2.34 -6.02 -5.62
N LYS A 64 1.75 -4.83 -5.52
CA LYS A 64 1.93 -3.70 -6.44
C LYS A 64 2.56 -2.49 -5.72
N ILE A 65 3.28 -2.75 -4.64
CA ILE A 65 4.07 -1.71 -3.97
C ILE A 65 5.21 -1.30 -4.90
N SER A 66 5.40 0.01 -5.06
CA SER A 66 6.44 0.60 -5.91
C SER A 66 7.41 1.46 -5.11
N ASP A 67 8.67 1.41 -5.52
CA ASP A 67 9.72 2.32 -5.05
C ASP A 67 9.72 3.54 -5.97
N LEU A 68 9.24 4.67 -5.48
CA LEU A 68 9.15 5.88 -6.29
C LEU A 68 10.52 6.37 -6.78
N TYR A 69 11.58 6.09 -6.04
CA TYR A 69 12.92 6.50 -6.42
C TYR A 69 13.49 5.66 -7.58
N LYS A 70 13.21 4.36 -7.60
CA LYS A 70 13.68 3.46 -8.67
C LYS A 70 12.79 3.52 -9.93
N ASP A 71 11.51 3.82 -9.74
CA ASP A 71 10.53 3.88 -10.83
C ASP A 71 10.49 5.25 -11.53
N GLU A 72 11.07 6.27 -10.92
CA GLU A 72 11.24 7.59 -11.54
C GLU A 72 12.55 7.63 -12.34
N VAL A 73 12.44 7.75 -13.65
CA VAL A 73 13.53 8.37 -14.44
C VAL A 73 13.71 9.77 -13.86
N GLU A 74 14.95 10.11 -13.42
CA GLU A 74 15.25 11.43 -12.88
C GLU A 74 14.62 12.53 -13.74
N ARG A 75 13.66 13.22 -13.15
CA ARG A 75 13.08 14.40 -13.79
C ARG A 75 14.18 15.44 -13.88
N LEU A 76 14.45 15.89 -15.10
CA LEU A 76 15.31 17.06 -15.25
C LEU A 76 14.68 18.25 -14.54
N HIS A 77 15.41 18.84 -13.60
CA HIS A 77 14.99 20.08 -12.98
C HIS A 77 14.85 21.18 -14.03
N GLU A 78 13.76 21.93 -13.96
CA GLU A 78 13.60 23.13 -14.78
C GLU A 78 14.70 24.11 -14.39
N GLY A 79 15.70 24.30 -15.26
CA GLY A 79 16.76 25.29 -15.04
C GLY A 79 16.22 26.73 -15.05
N ASP A 80 17.06 27.69 -14.70
CA ASP A 80 16.64 29.09 -14.53
C ASP A 80 16.32 29.81 -15.84
N ASN A 81 16.83 29.33 -16.99
CA ASN A 81 16.57 29.96 -18.28
C ASN A 81 15.47 29.26 -19.09
N LEU A 82 14.86 30.00 -20.04
CA LEU A 82 13.73 29.53 -20.83
C LEU A 82 14.04 28.27 -21.66
N PHE A 83 15.25 28.15 -22.20
CA PHE A 83 15.67 26.99 -22.99
C PHE A 83 15.78 25.73 -22.11
N GLN A 84 16.34 25.83 -20.90
CA GLN A 84 16.43 24.75 -19.96
C GLN A 84 15.04 24.30 -19.50
N LYS A 85 14.11 25.21 -19.27
CA LYS A 85 12.71 24.91 -18.94
C LYS A 85 12.01 24.14 -20.06
N ILE A 86 12.14 24.61 -21.31
CA ILE A 86 11.53 23.94 -22.46
C ILE A 86 12.14 22.55 -22.65
N TYR A 87 13.47 22.43 -22.58
CA TYR A 87 14.17 21.17 -22.74
C TYR A 87 13.76 20.17 -21.64
N ALA A 88 13.76 20.60 -20.37
CA ALA A 88 13.36 19.75 -19.25
C ALA A 88 11.90 19.29 -19.39
N ARG A 89 10.98 20.17 -19.82
CA ARG A 89 9.57 19.80 -20.05
C ARG A 89 9.40 18.78 -21.17
N LEU A 90 10.08 18.99 -22.30
CA LEU A 90 10.04 18.05 -23.43
C LEU A 90 10.65 16.69 -23.05
N PHE A 91 11.82 16.71 -22.38
CA PHE A 91 12.46 15.50 -21.91
C PHE A 91 11.57 14.74 -20.92
N ASN A 92 11.06 15.43 -19.90
CA ASN A 92 10.18 14.83 -18.91
C ASN A 92 8.89 14.26 -19.54
N ALA A 93 8.33 14.97 -20.54
CA ALA A 93 7.13 14.48 -21.25
C ALA A 93 7.40 13.23 -22.11
N MET A 94 8.60 13.13 -22.72
CA MET A 94 8.93 12.02 -23.61
C MET A 94 9.53 10.81 -22.90
N PHE A 95 10.33 11.03 -21.86
CA PHE A 95 11.17 9.98 -21.27
C PHE A 95 10.82 9.63 -19.82
N VAL A 96 10.14 10.52 -19.07
CA VAL A 96 9.67 10.18 -17.73
C VAL A 96 8.48 9.25 -17.86
N LYS A 97 8.73 7.96 -17.67
CA LYS A 97 7.66 6.97 -17.60
C LYS A 97 6.72 7.31 -16.44
N GLN A 98 5.42 7.27 -16.70
CA GLN A 98 4.44 7.27 -15.60
C GLN A 98 4.81 6.16 -14.63
N SER A 99 4.81 6.48 -13.34
CA SER A 99 5.07 5.50 -12.27
C SER A 99 4.27 4.23 -12.49
N ASN A 100 4.87 3.07 -12.27
CA ASN A 100 4.21 1.76 -12.39
C ASN A 100 2.98 1.65 -11.48
N TYR A 101 2.91 2.48 -10.43
CA TYR A 101 1.79 2.58 -9.50
C TYR A 101 0.43 2.86 -10.19
N HIS A 102 0.42 3.52 -11.34
CA HIS A 102 -0.82 3.86 -12.06
C HIS A 102 -1.12 2.96 -13.27
N LYS A 103 -0.35 1.90 -13.49
CA LYS A 103 -0.46 1.05 -14.71
C LYS A 103 -1.33 -0.18 -14.54
N PHE A 104 -1.95 -0.40 -13.38
CA PHE A 104 -2.82 -1.53 -13.13
C PHE A 104 -4.23 -1.08 -12.72
N ASP A 105 -5.20 -1.95 -12.94
CA ASP A 105 -6.58 -1.72 -12.49
C ASP A 105 -6.69 -2.11 -11.00
N ILE A 106 -6.59 -1.11 -10.12
CA ILE A 106 -6.65 -1.30 -8.68
C ILE A 106 -8.00 -1.88 -8.21
N VAL A 107 -9.10 -1.58 -8.91
CA VAL A 107 -10.41 -2.13 -8.58
C VAL A 107 -10.44 -3.62 -8.88
N ALA A 108 -9.87 -4.04 -10.02
CA ALA A 108 -9.74 -5.43 -10.36
C ALA A 108 -8.88 -6.20 -9.35
N GLU A 109 -7.74 -5.64 -8.93
CA GLU A 109 -6.85 -6.27 -7.94
C GLU A 109 -7.53 -6.43 -6.57
N TYR A 110 -8.23 -5.40 -6.06
CA TYR A 110 -9.01 -5.54 -4.82
C TYR A 110 -10.12 -6.58 -4.92
N ASN A 111 -10.79 -6.68 -6.07
CA ASN A 111 -11.84 -7.68 -6.28
C ASN A 111 -11.27 -9.09 -6.51
N ASP A 112 -10.02 -9.23 -6.90
CA ASP A 112 -9.39 -10.53 -7.17
C ASP A 112 -8.80 -11.19 -5.92
N ALA A 113 -8.54 -10.43 -4.87
CA ALA A 113 -7.96 -10.89 -3.61
C ALA A 113 -9.00 -10.96 -2.48
N LYS A 114 -8.93 -11.99 -1.62
CA LYS A 114 -9.81 -12.11 -0.44
C LYS A 114 -9.44 -11.13 0.66
N MET A 115 -8.17 -10.78 0.80
CA MET A 115 -7.66 -9.83 1.79
C MET A 115 -6.65 -8.88 1.17
N PHE A 116 -6.46 -7.76 1.82
CA PHE A 116 -5.50 -6.76 1.35
C PHE A 116 -4.88 -5.98 2.50
N VAL A 117 -3.72 -5.39 2.23
CA VAL A 117 -3.02 -4.47 3.11
C VAL A 117 -2.61 -3.22 2.35
N VAL A 118 -2.86 -2.06 2.94
CA VAL A 118 -2.31 -0.76 2.54
C VAL A 118 -1.54 -0.25 3.75
N PRO A 119 -0.27 -0.65 3.90
CA PRO A 119 0.45 -0.36 5.12
C PRO A 119 0.50 1.14 5.42
N GLU A 120 0.32 1.46 6.67
CA GLU A 120 0.25 2.80 7.23
C GLU A 120 1.59 3.55 7.07
N GLU A 121 1.54 4.85 7.30
CA GLU A 121 2.73 5.69 7.41
C GLU A 121 3.46 5.44 8.75
N ALA A 122 4.66 5.96 8.89
CA ALA A 122 5.46 5.84 10.13
C ALA A 122 4.79 6.48 11.36
N ASN A 123 3.81 7.33 11.16
CA ASN A 123 2.98 7.96 12.20
C ASN A 123 1.60 7.29 12.34
N ASP A 124 1.49 6.04 11.88
CA ASP A 124 0.30 5.19 11.91
C ASP A 124 -0.90 5.71 11.09
N LEU A 125 -0.69 6.72 10.24
CA LEU A 125 -1.76 7.23 9.36
C LEU A 125 -2.04 6.25 8.21
N PRO A 126 -3.30 5.83 8.01
CA PRO A 126 -3.65 4.97 6.89
C PRO A 126 -3.74 5.74 5.58
N GLY A 127 -3.30 5.09 4.52
CA GLY A 127 -3.58 5.57 3.17
C GLY A 127 -5.05 5.34 2.79
N ILE A 128 -5.61 6.22 1.95
CA ILE A 128 -7.01 6.14 1.48
C ILE A 128 -7.40 4.76 0.90
N GLY A 129 -6.43 3.99 0.44
CA GLY A 129 -6.64 2.67 -0.17
C GLY A 129 -7.34 1.66 0.75
N PHE A 130 -7.32 1.85 2.09
CA PHE A 130 -8.05 0.94 2.97
C PHE A 130 -9.57 1.02 2.75
N VAL A 131 -10.12 2.24 2.61
CA VAL A 131 -11.55 2.43 2.31
C VAL A 131 -11.89 1.89 0.91
N GLU A 132 -11.00 2.08 -0.04
CA GLU A 132 -11.18 1.63 -1.43
C GLU A 132 -11.26 0.09 -1.52
N GLY A 133 -10.36 -0.61 -0.84
CA GLY A 133 -10.32 -2.07 -0.81
C GLY A 133 -11.51 -2.67 -0.05
N MET A 134 -11.89 -2.08 1.09
CA MET A 134 -13.10 -2.48 1.83
C MET A 134 -14.36 -2.30 0.98
N ALA A 135 -14.48 -1.19 0.25
CA ALA A 135 -15.60 -0.95 -0.68
C ALA A 135 -15.65 -1.97 -1.83
N CYS A 136 -14.54 -2.59 -2.17
CA CYS A 136 -14.48 -3.71 -3.12
C CYS A 136 -14.80 -5.08 -2.47
N GLY A 137 -15.06 -5.12 -1.16
CA GLY A 137 -15.41 -6.36 -0.44
C GLY A 137 -14.21 -7.29 -0.22
N SER A 138 -13.01 -6.74 -0.07
CA SER A 138 -11.81 -7.44 0.36
C SER A 138 -11.55 -7.17 1.84
N ALA A 139 -11.11 -8.14 2.63
CA ALA A 139 -10.85 -7.98 4.04
C ALA A 139 -9.57 -7.18 4.27
N TYR A 140 -9.67 -6.08 5.00
CA TYR A 140 -8.54 -5.22 5.30
C TYR A 140 -7.68 -5.77 6.43
N ILE A 141 -6.35 -5.69 6.29
CA ILE A 141 -5.38 -5.92 7.36
C ILE A 141 -4.73 -4.58 7.69
N GLY A 142 -4.88 -4.11 8.92
CA GLY A 142 -4.38 -2.83 9.41
C GLY A 142 -3.89 -2.89 10.85
N LEU A 143 -3.26 -1.82 11.34
CA LEU A 143 -2.82 -1.73 12.73
C LEU A 143 -4.00 -1.71 13.70
N ASP A 144 -3.79 -2.18 14.93
CA ASP A 144 -4.76 -1.96 16.03
C ASP A 144 -4.66 -0.51 16.54
N ASP A 145 -5.04 0.44 15.70
CA ASP A 145 -4.92 1.86 16.00
C ASP A 145 -6.25 2.50 16.40
N ARG A 146 -6.15 3.53 17.25
CA ARG A 146 -7.29 4.29 17.73
C ARG A 146 -8.06 4.95 16.59
N MET A 147 -7.38 5.38 15.54
CA MET A 147 -8.03 6.08 14.44
C MET A 147 -9.07 5.22 13.72
N TYR A 148 -8.83 3.93 13.53
CA TYR A 148 -9.84 3.02 12.99
C TYR A 148 -11.06 2.90 13.91
N LYS A 149 -10.82 2.86 15.23
CA LYS A 149 -11.89 2.81 16.25
C LYS A 149 -12.70 4.10 16.28
N ASP A 150 -12.05 5.26 16.15
CA ASP A 150 -12.69 6.57 16.14
C ASP A 150 -13.64 6.76 14.92
N ILE A 151 -13.40 6.08 13.81
CA ILE A 151 -14.32 6.02 12.64
C ILE A 151 -15.30 4.85 12.69
N GLY A 152 -15.37 4.12 13.80
CA GLY A 152 -16.35 3.06 14.04
C GLY A 152 -15.94 1.68 13.57
N LEU A 153 -14.70 1.46 13.11
CA LEU A 153 -14.22 0.13 12.78
C LEU A 153 -13.87 -0.67 14.03
N ILE A 154 -14.32 -1.91 14.09
CA ILE A 154 -14.12 -2.82 15.21
C ILE A 154 -13.12 -3.89 14.78
N PRO A 155 -11.96 -4.03 15.50
CA PRO A 155 -11.01 -5.11 15.28
C PRO A 155 -11.66 -6.51 15.33
N GLY A 156 -11.27 -7.39 14.42
CA GLY A 156 -11.81 -8.75 14.32
C GLY A 156 -13.22 -8.84 13.76
N LYS A 157 -13.92 -7.71 13.57
CA LYS A 157 -15.24 -7.66 12.97
C LYS A 157 -15.24 -6.99 11.59
N HIS A 158 -14.64 -5.79 11.50
CA HIS A 158 -14.63 -4.99 10.28
C HIS A 158 -13.28 -5.04 9.57
N TYR A 159 -12.22 -5.41 10.27
CA TYR A 159 -10.87 -5.56 9.72
C TYR A 159 -10.03 -6.49 10.60
N ILE A 160 -8.94 -7.00 10.03
CA ILE A 160 -7.95 -7.85 10.68
C ILE A 160 -6.88 -6.96 11.27
N THR A 161 -6.52 -7.15 12.54
CA THR A 161 -5.42 -6.41 13.15
C THR A 161 -4.11 -7.17 13.05
N TYR A 162 -3.02 -6.41 12.86
CA TYR A 162 -1.65 -6.88 13.02
C TYR A 162 -0.84 -5.87 13.84
N ASP A 163 0.33 -6.28 14.34
CA ASP A 163 1.15 -5.49 15.28
C ASP A 163 2.16 -4.56 14.59
N GLY A 164 2.13 -4.44 13.26
CA GLY A 164 3.06 -3.63 12.48
C GLY A 164 4.35 -4.37 12.08
N THR A 165 4.52 -5.64 12.44
CA THR A 165 5.67 -6.47 12.02
C THR A 165 5.34 -7.30 10.79
N LEU A 166 6.38 -7.66 10.02
CA LEU A 166 6.23 -8.56 8.88
C LEU A 166 5.83 -9.96 9.32
N GLU A 167 6.35 -10.41 10.44
CA GLU A 167 6.09 -11.72 11.04
C GLU A 167 4.62 -11.88 11.41
N ASP A 168 4.03 -10.89 12.08
CA ASP A 168 2.61 -10.95 12.43
C ASP A 168 1.72 -10.80 11.19
N LEU A 169 2.08 -9.93 10.24
CA LEU A 169 1.37 -9.84 8.95
C LEU A 169 1.33 -11.20 8.24
N LYS A 170 2.46 -11.91 8.13
CA LYS A 170 2.53 -13.26 7.56
C LYS A 170 1.64 -14.24 8.32
N SER A 171 1.70 -14.21 9.65
CA SER A 171 0.91 -15.08 10.52
C SER A 171 -0.60 -14.86 10.33
N LYS A 172 -1.05 -13.60 10.24
CA LYS A 172 -2.45 -13.25 9.97
C LYS A 172 -2.89 -13.74 8.58
N ILE A 173 -2.09 -13.51 7.55
CA ILE A 173 -2.41 -13.99 6.20
C ILE A 173 -2.59 -15.52 6.19
N ILE A 174 -1.63 -16.26 6.77
CA ILE A 174 -1.69 -17.73 6.83
C ILE A 174 -2.90 -18.21 7.62
N TYR A 175 -3.19 -17.57 8.77
CA TYR A 175 -4.35 -17.90 9.58
C TYR A 175 -5.65 -17.79 8.77
N TYR A 176 -5.87 -16.64 8.13
CA TYR A 176 -7.11 -16.39 7.39
C TYR A 176 -7.18 -17.13 6.05
N GLN A 177 -6.06 -17.51 5.46
CA GLN A 177 -6.05 -18.45 4.33
C GLN A 177 -6.68 -19.83 4.70
N ASN A 178 -6.56 -20.22 5.97
CA ASN A 178 -7.10 -21.48 6.49
C ASN A 178 -8.47 -21.32 7.18
N ASN A 179 -8.93 -20.09 7.42
CA ASN A 179 -10.19 -19.77 8.09
C ASN A 179 -11.07 -18.86 7.21
N ASN A 180 -11.41 -19.37 6.01
CA ASN A 180 -12.08 -18.58 4.99
C ASN A 180 -13.49 -18.07 5.38
N ASP A 181 -14.23 -18.79 6.21
CA ASP A 181 -15.58 -18.37 6.64
C ASP A 181 -15.49 -17.14 7.57
N GLU A 182 -14.51 -17.12 8.46
CA GLU A 182 -14.23 -15.96 9.31
C GLU A 182 -13.74 -14.77 8.47
N LEU A 183 -12.87 -15.04 7.50
CA LEU A 183 -12.37 -14.01 6.57
C LEU A 183 -13.51 -13.38 5.76
N GLU A 184 -14.45 -14.20 5.24
CA GLU A 184 -15.61 -13.70 4.51
C GLU A 184 -16.52 -12.84 5.39
N ALA A 185 -16.75 -13.26 6.64
CA ALA A 185 -17.53 -12.48 7.59
C ALA A 185 -16.94 -11.09 7.84
N ILE A 186 -15.61 -10.98 7.96
CA ILE A 186 -14.90 -9.68 8.10
C ILE A 186 -15.03 -8.85 6.81
N ALA A 187 -14.87 -9.47 5.65
CA ALA A 187 -14.92 -8.77 4.36
C ALA A 187 -16.31 -8.19 4.04
N LEU A 188 -17.38 -8.76 4.62
CA LEU A 188 -18.77 -8.40 4.37
C LEU A 188 -19.40 -7.57 5.51
N ALA A 189 -18.68 -7.34 6.62
CA ALA A 189 -19.16 -6.55 7.75
C ALA A 189 -19.05 -5.04 7.49
#